data_c2a22c98b96b4d9ef04f75788fea013b
#
_entry.id   c2a22c98b96b4d9ef04f75788fea013b
#
_cell.length_a   1.000
_cell.length_b   1.000
_cell.length_c   1.000
_cell.angle_alpha   90.00
_cell.angle_beta   90.00
_cell.angle_gamma   90.00
#
_symmetry.space_group_name_H-M   'P 1'
#
loop_
_entity.id
_entity.type
_entity.pdbx_description
1 polymer ?
#
loop_
_entity_poly.entity_id
_entity_poly.type
_entity_poly.pdbx_seq_one_letter_code
_entity_poly.pdbx_strand_id
1 'polypeptide(L)'
;MGVNPGTLLVTLENDSQIVANTTTSTDITGIWTAVESWAYMLVNGVNTGDPRLISGNMEPRSAVGLSQDNRYLYLMTVDGRQPGYSEGATSEEESDWLKYIGAWNGV
;
A
#
# COMPACT_ATOMS: atom_id res chain seq x y z
N MET A 1 11.68 -11.39 10.18
CA MET A 1 11.01 -11.53 8.91
C MET A 1 10.97 -10.20 8.20
N GLY A 2 11.61 -10.08 7.09
CA GLY A 2 11.86 -8.83 6.40
C GLY A 2 10.64 -8.13 5.79
N VAL A 3 9.59 -7.95 6.56
CA VAL A 3 8.47 -7.11 6.14
C VAL A 3 8.80 -5.68 6.55
N ASN A 4 8.81 -4.78 5.58
CA ASN A 4 8.97 -3.36 5.82
C ASN A 4 7.58 -2.73 5.77
N PRO A 5 6.91 -2.52 6.90
CA PRO A 5 5.61 -1.91 6.92
C PRO A 5 5.69 -0.47 6.40
N GLY A 6 4.69 -0.09 5.65
CA GLY A 6 4.52 1.27 5.20
C GLY A 6 3.34 1.93 5.90
N THR A 7 3.34 3.23 5.96
CA THR A 7 2.25 3.99 6.56
C THR A 7 1.88 5.17 5.69
N LEU A 8 0.61 5.30 5.40
CA LEU A 8 0.06 6.52 4.83
C LEU A 8 -0.16 7.53 5.96
N LEU A 9 0.40 8.71 5.82
CA LEU A 9 0.18 9.83 6.73
C LEU A 9 -0.51 10.96 5.97
N VAL A 10 -1.57 11.50 6.56
CA VAL A 10 -2.25 12.69 6.06
C VAL A 10 -2.10 13.80 7.11
N THR A 11 -1.48 14.90 6.75
CA THR A 11 -1.24 16.00 7.67
C THR A 11 -2.50 16.87 7.89
N LEU A 12 -2.46 17.72 8.91
CA LEU A 12 -3.52 18.68 9.17
C LEU A 12 -3.69 19.68 8.02
N GLU A 13 -2.68 19.86 7.21
CA GLU A 13 -2.71 20.71 6.01
C GLU A 13 -3.21 19.97 4.77
N ASN A 14 -3.74 18.76 4.97
CA ASN A 14 -4.25 17.90 3.91
C ASN A 14 -3.19 17.48 2.89
N ASP A 15 -1.96 17.34 3.34
CA ASP A 15 -0.85 16.81 2.56
C ASP A 15 -0.64 15.34 2.93
N SER A 16 -0.31 14.52 1.94
CA SER A 16 -0.22 13.08 2.14
C SER A 16 1.17 12.56 1.78
N GLN A 17 1.64 11.57 2.54
CA GLN A 17 2.88 10.89 2.25
C GLN A 17 2.83 9.45 2.72
N ILE A 18 3.58 8.60 2.06
CA ILE A 18 3.76 7.21 2.47
C ILE A 18 5.18 7.07 3.00
N VAL A 19 5.30 6.61 4.22
CA VAL A 19 6.58 6.50 4.92
C VAL A 19 6.81 5.07 5.40
N ALA A 20 8.08 4.73 5.58
CA ALA A 20 8.50 3.40 6.02
C ALA A 20 8.72 3.34 7.52
N ASN A 21 8.58 2.13 8.03
CA ASN A 21 9.09 1.75 9.36
C ASN A 21 8.59 2.65 10.51
N THR A 22 7.35 3.10 10.42
CA THR A 22 6.74 3.82 11.53
C THR A 22 6.54 2.86 12.71
N THR A 23 6.69 3.38 13.90
CA THR A 23 6.51 2.64 15.15
C THR A 23 5.60 3.41 16.09
N THR A 24 5.25 2.80 17.20
CA THR A 24 4.46 3.46 18.24
C THR A 24 5.13 4.70 18.84
N SER A 25 6.45 4.83 18.64
CA SER A 25 7.21 6.00 19.07
C SER A 25 7.32 7.09 18.01
N THR A 26 6.73 6.89 16.83
CA THR A 26 6.74 7.90 15.77
C THR A 26 5.99 9.15 16.23
N ASP A 27 6.60 10.32 16.01
CA ASP A 27 5.96 11.59 16.30
C ASP A 27 4.80 11.82 15.33
N ILE A 28 3.61 11.94 15.87
CA ILE A 28 2.38 12.16 15.11
C ILE A 28 1.91 13.61 15.16
N THR A 29 2.74 14.55 15.63
CA THR A 29 2.42 15.96 15.65
C THR A 29 2.11 16.44 14.23
N GLY A 30 0.96 17.09 14.04
CA GLY A 30 0.53 17.58 12.73
C GLY A 30 -0.07 16.52 11.82
N ILE A 31 -0.24 15.28 12.28
CA ILE A 31 -0.88 14.22 11.51
C ILE A 31 -2.39 14.20 11.81
N TRP A 32 -3.17 14.24 10.74
CA TRP A 32 -4.62 14.12 10.81
C TRP A 32 -5.08 12.67 10.81
N THR A 33 -4.52 11.88 9.90
CA THR A 33 -4.88 10.48 9.71
C THR A 33 -3.65 9.67 9.38
N ALA A 34 -3.56 8.46 9.94
CA ALA A 34 -2.51 7.50 9.61
C ALA A 34 -3.12 6.12 9.39
N VAL A 35 -2.67 5.44 8.36
CA VAL A 35 -3.06 4.07 8.06
C VAL A 35 -1.80 3.24 7.87
N GLU A 36 -1.62 2.24 8.71
CA GLU A 36 -0.47 1.35 8.64
C GLU A 36 -0.78 0.12 7.80
N SER A 37 0.20 -0.33 7.06
CA SER A 37 0.11 -1.52 6.22
C SER A 37 1.21 -2.52 6.57
N TRP A 38 1.04 -3.75 6.09
CA TRP A 38 2.00 -4.83 6.29
C TRP A 38 3.29 -4.62 5.52
N ALA A 39 3.23 -3.98 4.36
CA ALA A 39 4.40 -3.86 3.50
C ALA A 39 4.27 -2.69 2.54
N TYR A 40 5.40 -2.24 2.05
CA TYR A 40 5.44 -1.39 0.87
C TYR A 40 5.06 -2.18 -0.36
N MET A 41 4.21 -1.60 -1.17
CA MET A 41 3.79 -2.17 -2.46
C MET A 41 4.51 -1.51 -3.62
N LEU A 42 4.70 -0.20 -3.53
CA LEU A 42 5.42 0.60 -4.52
C LEU A 42 6.32 1.60 -3.80
N VAL A 43 7.55 1.72 -4.27
CA VAL A 43 8.49 2.74 -3.82
C VAL A 43 9.06 3.43 -5.03
N ASN A 44 8.75 4.71 -5.21
CA ASN A 44 9.21 5.52 -6.34
C ASN A 44 8.99 4.83 -7.69
N GLY A 45 7.81 4.25 -7.88
CA GLY A 45 7.41 3.57 -9.10
C GLY A 45 7.95 2.15 -9.27
N VAL A 46 8.67 1.64 -8.28
CA VAL A 46 9.20 0.28 -8.31
C VAL A 46 8.28 -0.64 -7.52
N ASN A 47 7.89 -1.76 -8.14
CA ASN A 47 7.11 -2.79 -7.48
C ASN A 47 7.97 -3.48 -6.43
N THR A 48 7.61 -3.32 -5.15
CA THR A 48 8.26 -3.97 -4.02
C THR A 48 7.36 -5.05 -3.39
N GLY A 49 6.26 -5.37 -4.02
CA GLY A 49 5.40 -6.46 -3.59
C GLY A 49 6.19 -7.76 -3.59
N ASP A 50 6.31 -8.38 -2.42
CA ASP A 50 7.06 -9.61 -2.28
C ASP A 50 6.11 -10.80 -2.40
N PRO A 51 6.26 -11.62 -3.46
CA PRO A 51 5.39 -12.79 -3.64
C PRO A 51 5.53 -13.82 -2.50
N ARG A 52 6.60 -13.72 -1.71
CA ARG A 52 6.79 -14.59 -0.54
C ARG A 52 5.99 -14.09 0.67
N LEU A 53 5.63 -12.82 0.70
CA LEU A 53 4.81 -12.28 1.77
C LEU A 53 3.41 -12.88 1.64
N ILE A 54 2.95 -13.44 2.74
CA ILE A 54 1.65 -14.10 2.77
C ILE A 54 1.59 -15.23 1.73
N SER A 55 2.71 -15.95 1.60
CA SER A 55 2.87 -17.17 0.79
C SER A 55 2.59 -17.05 -0.71
N GLY A 56 2.65 -15.85 -1.28
CA GLY A 56 2.38 -15.69 -2.71
C GLY A 56 1.00 -16.10 -3.15
N ASN A 57 0.08 -16.28 -2.21
CA ASN A 57 -1.27 -16.71 -2.52
C ASN A 57 -2.10 -15.58 -3.10
N MET A 58 -3.06 -15.98 -3.92
CA MET A 58 -4.13 -15.08 -4.34
C MET A 58 -5.09 -14.88 -3.17
N GLU A 59 -5.16 -13.65 -2.67
CA GLU A 59 -5.97 -13.29 -1.51
C GLU A 59 -6.74 -12.00 -1.80
N PRO A 60 -7.87 -11.78 -1.12
CA PRO A 60 -8.46 -10.45 -1.11
C PRO A 60 -7.49 -9.47 -0.47
N ARG A 61 -7.37 -8.30 -1.04
CA ARG A 61 -6.39 -7.30 -0.61
C ARG A 61 -6.94 -5.90 -0.70
N SER A 62 -6.36 -5.02 0.10
CA SER A 62 -6.60 -3.59 0.02
C SER A 62 -5.26 -2.88 -0.02
N ALA A 63 -5.17 -1.85 -0.84
CA ALA A 63 -3.97 -1.06 -0.97
C ALA A 63 -4.31 0.43 -1.05
N VAL A 64 -3.35 1.24 -0.65
CA VAL A 64 -3.42 2.69 -0.74
C VAL A 64 -2.21 3.17 -1.53
N GLY A 65 -2.42 4.05 -2.49
CA GLY A 65 -1.35 4.61 -3.29
C GLY A 65 -1.43 6.13 -3.42
N LEU A 66 -0.29 6.73 -3.66
CA LEU A 66 -0.18 8.16 -3.98
C LEU A 66 0.47 8.33 -5.34
N SER A 67 -0.03 9.28 -6.13
CA SER A 67 0.63 9.69 -7.36
C SER A 67 1.98 10.35 -7.07
N GLN A 68 2.83 10.44 -8.11
CA GLN A 68 4.19 11.00 -7.97
C GLN A 68 4.18 12.43 -7.45
N ASP A 69 3.18 13.22 -7.84
CA ASP A 69 3.03 14.62 -7.40
C ASP A 69 2.19 14.76 -6.12
N ASN A 70 1.81 13.65 -5.50
CA ASN A 70 0.97 13.58 -4.30
C ASN A 70 -0.42 14.21 -4.45
N ARG A 71 -0.90 14.42 -5.67
CA ARG A 71 -2.20 15.04 -5.91
C ARG A 71 -3.36 14.05 -5.86
N TYR A 72 -3.08 12.77 -6.13
CA TYR A 72 -4.11 11.73 -6.20
C TYR A 72 -3.83 10.65 -5.17
N LEU A 73 -4.85 10.33 -4.40
CA LEU A 73 -4.87 9.22 -3.48
C LEU A 73 -5.70 8.09 -4.12
N TYR A 74 -5.12 6.91 -4.21
CA TYR A 74 -5.78 5.74 -4.76
C TYR A 74 -6.12 4.78 -3.64
N LEU A 75 -7.36 4.34 -3.60
CA LEU A 75 -7.81 3.29 -2.70
C LEU A 75 -8.23 2.12 -3.59
N MET A 76 -7.57 1.00 -3.43
CA MET A 76 -7.80 -0.18 -4.24
C MET A 76 -8.19 -1.37 -3.38
N THR A 77 -9.23 -2.08 -3.78
CA THR A 77 -9.61 -3.34 -3.16
C THR A 77 -9.67 -4.43 -4.21
N VAL A 78 -9.28 -5.63 -3.81
CA VAL A 78 -9.34 -6.82 -4.66
C VAL A 78 -10.15 -7.87 -3.91
N ASP A 79 -11.26 -8.32 -4.51
CA ASP A 79 -12.06 -9.41 -3.97
C ASP A 79 -11.31 -10.73 -4.10
N GLY A 80 -11.59 -11.65 -3.21
CA GLY A 80 -10.94 -12.94 -3.27
C GLY A 80 -11.66 -14.02 -2.47
N ARG A 81 -11.02 -15.17 -2.38
CA ARG A 81 -11.50 -16.35 -1.68
C ARG A 81 -12.84 -16.87 -2.20
N GLN A 82 -13.12 -16.65 -3.48
CA GLN A 82 -14.29 -17.15 -4.17
C GLN A 82 -13.83 -18.01 -5.35
N PRO A 83 -13.47 -19.28 -5.12
CA PRO A 83 -12.91 -20.14 -6.17
C PRO A 83 -13.76 -20.16 -7.44
N GLY A 84 -13.09 -20.00 -8.58
CA GLY A 84 -13.75 -19.98 -9.89
C GLY A 84 -14.48 -18.71 -10.26
N TYR A 85 -14.57 -17.74 -9.33
CA TYR A 85 -15.21 -16.45 -9.57
C TYR A 85 -14.28 -15.28 -9.30
N SER A 86 -13.75 -15.18 -8.09
CA SER A 86 -12.81 -14.13 -7.70
C SER A 86 -11.83 -14.72 -6.69
N GLU A 87 -10.65 -15.04 -7.14
CA GLU A 87 -9.65 -15.73 -6.30
C GLU A 87 -8.75 -14.75 -5.54
N GLY A 88 -8.66 -13.52 -5.99
CA GLY A 88 -7.82 -12.49 -5.37
C GLY A 88 -6.58 -12.18 -6.20
N ALA A 89 -5.59 -11.61 -5.54
CA ALA A 89 -4.33 -11.24 -6.15
C ALA A 89 -3.15 -11.56 -5.24
N THR A 90 -1.98 -11.76 -5.83
CA THR A 90 -0.73 -11.74 -5.08
C THR A 90 -0.36 -10.29 -4.77
N SER A 91 0.53 -10.07 -3.80
CA SER A 91 1.00 -8.73 -3.49
C SER A 91 1.73 -8.08 -4.66
N GLU A 92 2.45 -8.88 -5.45
CA GLU A 92 3.13 -8.41 -6.64
C GLU A 92 2.14 -7.94 -7.72
N GLU A 93 1.09 -8.72 -7.98
CA GLU A 93 0.04 -8.33 -8.93
C GLU A 93 -0.69 -7.06 -8.48
N GLU A 94 -1.04 -6.98 -7.22
CA GLU A 94 -1.69 -5.80 -6.66
C GLU A 94 -0.83 -4.55 -6.81
N SER A 95 0.48 -4.68 -6.57
CA SER A 95 1.44 -3.58 -6.78
C SER A 95 1.48 -3.13 -8.23
N ASP A 96 1.50 -4.07 -9.17
CA ASP A 96 1.48 -3.75 -10.60
C ASP A 96 0.19 -3.01 -10.99
N TRP A 97 -0.94 -3.46 -10.50
CA TRP A 97 -2.23 -2.80 -10.78
C TRP A 97 -2.30 -1.42 -10.17
N LEU A 98 -1.81 -1.26 -8.95
CA LEU A 98 -1.76 0.03 -8.27
C LEU A 98 -0.90 1.03 -9.06
N LYS A 99 0.24 0.58 -9.56
CA LYS A 99 1.10 1.38 -10.44
C LYS A 99 0.41 1.73 -11.76
N TYR A 100 -0.27 0.77 -12.35
CA TYR A 100 -0.95 0.95 -13.62
C TYR A 100 -2.02 2.05 -13.56
N ILE A 101 -2.75 2.16 -12.46
CA ILE A 101 -3.78 3.20 -12.30
C ILE A 101 -3.21 4.57 -11.98
N GLY A 102 -1.92 4.68 -11.68
CA GLY A 102 -1.25 5.97 -11.52
C GLY A 102 -0.47 6.16 -10.21
N ALA A 103 -0.46 5.18 -9.34
CA ALA A 103 0.29 5.30 -8.08
C ALA A 103 1.79 5.25 -8.33
N TRP A 104 2.53 5.97 -7.52
CA TRP A 104 3.99 6.01 -7.54
C TRP A 104 4.57 5.43 -6.26
N ASN A 105 3.91 5.69 -5.14
CA ASN A 105 4.17 5.06 -3.85
C ASN A 105 2.90 4.38 -3.36
N GLY A 106 3.04 3.27 -2.66
CA GLY A 106 1.89 2.51 -2.19
C GLY A 106 2.20 1.55 -1.06
N VAL A 107 1.20 1.30 -0.25
CA VAL A 107 1.22 0.33 0.87
C VAL A 107 -0.02 -0.54 0.85
#